data_54cc687bd881893830728613acafae5b
#
_entry.id   54cc687bd881893830728613acafae5b
#
_cell.length_a   1.000
_cell.length_b   1.000
_cell.length_c   1.000
_cell.angle_alpha   90.00
_cell.angle_beta   90.00
_cell.angle_gamma   90.00
#
_symmetry.space_group_name_H-M   'P 1'
#
loop_
_entity.id
_entity.type
_entity.pdbx_description
1 polymer ?
#
loop_
_entity_poly.entity_id
_entity_poly.type
_entity_poly.pdbx_seq_one_letter_code
_entity_poly.pdbx_strand_id
1 'polypeptide(L)'
;MSKRMKAGIAAGILAVICIGVFVYISQTVKGATKDNKIVRGVIFEGKSLGGMTKEEAKKEIEDYIQKEQAKDITFYVDGKKAVTKLSKTGVTWDVEETVKDAYDVGRSGSIINRYSQVKKDRTVVKTERRYDQKTFDKELDSAAKKILSEPKNASLKRKNGKFVIIKEKTGYALDKKSTFKAYKKQVEAESFKVPLKVTRKKAEYTSEDMAKVKDKLGTKTTYYGSSAPGRKGNVANGAKMINGTVVYPGETFSVYKAVSPFTSENGYYLAGSYENGQTVQTYGGGICQVSTTLYNAVIRAELKIKERHPHSMTVSYVPRSADAAIAGTYKDLKFENQYDFPVYIEGIADGSNITFSVYGQKTNPDRHVEFVSETTSVRNSSGEKVIKDPTLEEGKRIVEQVGHTGYTAKLWKIVKEKGKKTQKIDRKSVV
;
A
#
# COMPACT_ATOMS: atom_id res chain seq x y z
N MET A 1 -59.05 77.15 23.58
CA MET A 1 -58.78 75.71 23.62
C MET A 1 -57.70 75.44 24.67
N SER A 2 -58.03 74.60 25.66
CA SER A 2 -57.05 74.28 26.71
C SER A 2 -55.81 73.48 26.16
N LYS A 3 -54.63 73.59 26.79
CA LYS A 3 -53.46 72.83 26.40
C LYS A 3 -53.72 71.31 26.30
N ARG A 4 -54.61 70.78 27.17
CA ARG A 4 -55.00 69.36 27.15
C ARG A 4 -55.83 68.98 25.90
N MET A 5 -56.73 69.91 25.44
CA MET A 5 -57.52 69.68 24.24
C MET A 5 -56.73 69.75 22.97
N LYS A 6 -55.67 70.61 22.88
CA LYS A 6 -54.68 70.64 21.77
C LYS A 6 -53.84 69.39 21.74
N ALA A 7 -53.41 68.89 22.91
CA ALA A 7 -52.65 67.64 23.03
C ALA A 7 -53.48 66.42 22.61
N GLY A 8 -54.76 66.35 23.00
CA GLY A 8 -55.67 65.28 22.58
C GLY A 8 -55.97 65.25 21.09
N ILE A 9 -56.16 66.41 20.45
CA ILE A 9 -56.31 66.50 19.00
C ILE A 9 -55.01 66.10 18.28
N ALA A 10 -53.87 66.55 18.76
CA ALA A 10 -52.58 66.17 18.20
C ALA A 10 -52.31 64.66 18.32
N ALA A 11 -52.63 64.04 19.45
CA ALA A 11 -52.53 62.57 19.66
C ALA A 11 -53.54 61.81 18.75
N GLY A 12 -54.76 62.31 18.57
CA GLY A 12 -55.72 61.72 17.60
C GLY A 12 -55.22 61.78 16.13
N ILE A 13 -54.68 62.92 15.72
CA ILE A 13 -54.15 63.09 14.37
C ILE A 13 -52.93 62.14 14.17
N LEU A 14 -52.08 62.06 15.16
CA LEU A 14 -50.92 61.13 15.14
C LEU A 14 -51.32 59.66 15.00
N ALA A 15 -52.39 59.28 15.77
CA ALA A 15 -52.94 57.92 15.69
C ALA A 15 -53.49 57.60 14.28
N VAL A 16 -54.22 58.53 13.67
CA VAL A 16 -54.75 58.38 12.30
C VAL A 16 -53.66 58.27 11.28
N ILE A 17 -52.56 59.05 11.40
CA ILE A 17 -51.40 58.96 10.53
C ILE A 17 -50.74 57.61 10.71
N CYS A 18 -50.50 57.13 11.93
CA CYS A 18 -49.93 55.83 12.20
C CYS A 18 -50.73 54.66 11.60
N ILE A 19 -52.06 54.70 11.73
CA ILE A 19 -52.99 53.74 11.11
C ILE A 19 -52.88 53.81 9.57
N GLY A 20 -52.90 54.99 9.00
CA GLY A 20 -52.72 55.16 7.53
C GLY A 20 -51.42 54.61 7.02
N VAL A 21 -50.29 54.87 7.70
CA VAL A 21 -48.98 54.31 7.40
C VAL A 21 -48.95 52.78 7.53
N PHE A 22 -49.54 52.24 8.59
CA PHE A 22 -49.65 50.80 8.81
C PHE A 22 -50.48 50.10 7.71
N VAL A 23 -51.60 50.67 7.32
CA VAL A 23 -52.43 50.15 6.22
C VAL A 23 -51.66 50.19 4.90
N TYR A 24 -50.96 51.29 4.57
CA TYR A 24 -50.17 51.43 3.39
C TYR A 24 -49.05 50.37 3.34
N ILE A 25 -48.28 50.19 4.42
CA ILE A 25 -47.24 49.18 4.58
C ILE A 25 -47.82 47.77 4.37
N SER A 26 -48.94 47.48 5.03
CA SER A 26 -49.61 46.16 4.96
C SER A 26 -50.09 45.83 3.55
N GLN A 27 -50.72 46.82 2.86
CA GLN A 27 -51.18 46.66 1.46
C GLN A 27 -50.00 46.47 0.49
N THR A 28 -48.90 47.22 0.65
CA THR A 28 -47.70 47.08 -0.16
C THR A 28 -47.09 45.68 -0.03
N VAL A 29 -46.96 45.19 1.20
CA VAL A 29 -46.42 43.83 1.45
C VAL A 29 -47.38 42.76 0.89
N LYS A 30 -48.70 42.89 1.14
CA LYS A 30 -49.69 41.97 0.57
C LYS A 30 -49.64 41.93 -0.95
N GLY A 31 -49.57 43.11 -1.60
CA GLY A 31 -49.49 43.21 -3.06
C GLY A 31 -48.26 42.51 -3.65
N ALA A 32 -47.09 42.66 -3.00
CA ALA A 32 -45.86 42.04 -3.42
C ALA A 32 -45.78 40.52 -3.18
N THR A 33 -46.59 40.00 -2.24
CA THR A 33 -46.50 38.56 -1.81
C THR A 33 -47.77 37.75 -2.17
N LYS A 34 -48.75 38.33 -2.89
CA LYS A 34 -50.05 37.70 -3.15
C LYS A 34 -49.98 36.49 -4.12
N ASP A 35 -49.05 36.51 -5.06
CA ASP A 35 -49.05 35.60 -6.21
C ASP A 35 -48.22 34.31 -5.97
N ASN A 36 -47.94 33.94 -4.76
CA ASN A 36 -47.15 32.72 -4.41
C ASN A 36 -45.79 32.63 -5.16
N LYS A 37 -45.28 33.78 -5.65
CA LYS A 37 -44.00 33.93 -6.37
C LYS A 37 -42.98 34.66 -5.52
N ILE A 38 -41.70 34.44 -5.82
CA ILE A 38 -40.58 35.17 -5.19
C ILE A 38 -40.70 36.67 -5.47
N VAL A 39 -40.50 37.49 -4.46
CA VAL A 39 -40.59 38.95 -4.54
C VAL A 39 -39.58 39.48 -5.56
N ARG A 40 -39.98 40.54 -6.32
CA ARG A 40 -39.06 41.21 -7.25
C ARG A 40 -37.82 41.73 -6.53
N GLY A 41 -36.66 41.70 -7.21
CA GLY A 41 -35.38 42.14 -6.65
C GLY A 41 -34.63 41.08 -5.90
N VAL A 42 -35.18 39.87 -5.72
CA VAL A 42 -34.39 38.72 -5.18
C VAL A 42 -33.47 38.21 -6.25
N ILE A 43 -32.20 38.12 -5.89
CA ILE A 43 -31.09 37.71 -6.78
C ILE A 43 -30.29 36.58 -6.13
N PHE A 44 -29.99 35.53 -6.91
CA PHE A 44 -29.14 34.45 -6.54
C PHE A 44 -27.96 34.38 -7.54
N GLU A 45 -26.73 34.50 -7.06
CA GLU A 45 -25.48 34.44 -7.88
C GLU A 45 -25.56 35.24 -9.18
N GLY A 46 -26.06 36.47 -9.07
CA GLY A 46 -26.22 37.41 -10.19
C GLY A 46 -27.46 37.23 -11.06
N LYS A 47 -28.23 36.16 -10.87
CA LYS A 47 -29.49 35.89 -11.58
C LYS A 47 -30.70 36.34 -10.80
N SER A 48 -31.70 36.90 -11.47
CA SER A 48 -32.97 37.29 -10.84
C SER A 48 -33.85 36.07 -10.63
N LEU A 49 -34.26 35.83 -9.38
CA LEU A 49 -35.32 34.87 -9.02
C LEU A 49 -36.70 35.55 -8.86
N GLY A 50 -36.73 36.87 -8.91
CA GLY A 50 -37.95 37.65 -8.74
C GLY A 50 -39.02 37.34 -9.80
N GLY A 51 -40.24 37.04 -9.35
CA GLY A 51 -41.36 36.62 -10.19
C GLY A 51 -41.44 35.12 -10.50
N MET A 52 -40.45 34.32 -10.08
CA MET A 52 -40.45 32.87 -10.23
C MET A 52 -41.29 32.19 -9.14
N THR A 53 -41.83 31.02 -9.47
CA THR A 53 -42.35 30.07 -8.46
C THR A 53 -41.21 29.41 -7.70
N LYS A 54 -41.49 28.66 -6.64
CA LYS A 54 -40.45 27.90 -5.93
C LYS A 54 -39.80 26.86 -6.84
N GLU A 55 -40.59 26.19 -7.67
CA GLU A 55 -40.14 25.14 -8.60
C GLU A 55 -39.21 25.70 -9.68
N GLU A 56 -39.58 26.86 -10.26
CA GLU A 56 -38.76 27.57 -11.24
C GLU A 56 -37.41 28.01 -10.61
N ALA A 57 -37.48 28.59 -9.40
CA ALA A 57 -36.29 29.01 -8.67
C ALA A 57 -35.39 27.83 -8.28
N LYS A 58 -35.96 26.69 -7.86
CA LYS A 58 -35.27 25.47 -7.55
C LYS A 58 -34.46 24.99 -8.77
N LYS A 59 -35.12 24.93 -9.92
CA LYS A 59 -34.44 24.53 -11.17
C LYS A 59 -33.26 25.45 -11.51
N GLU A 60 -33.44 26.75 -11.40
CA GLU A 60 -32.40 27.74 -11.68
C GLU A 60 -31.19 27.59 -10.73
N ILE A 61 -31.45 27.31 -9.44
CA ILE A 61 -30.42 27.05 -8.43
C ILE A 61 -29.70 25.72 -8.72
N GLU A 62 -30.47 24.66 -9.04
CA GLU A 62 -29.88 23.36 -9.42
C GLU A 62 -29.00 23.46 -10.67
N ASP A 63 -29.44 24.18 -11.70
CA ASP A 63 -28.65 24.41 -12.91
C ASP A 63 -27.35 25.16 -12.63
N TYR A 64 -27.37 26.12 -11.70
CA TYR A 64 -26.15 26.81 -11.24
C TYR A 64 -25.23 25.84 -10.52
N ILE A 65 -25.74 25.05 -9.56
CA ILE A 65 -24.95 24.07 -8.80
C ILE A 65 -24.32 23.03 -9.71
N GLN A 66 -25.05 22.55 -10.73
CA GLN A 66 -24.53 21.59 -11.68
C GLN A 66 -23.32 22.16 -12.45
N LYS A 67 -23.37 23.45 -12.84
CA LYS A 67 -22.23 24.12 -13.46
C LYS A 67 -21.04 24.25 -12.51
N GLU A 68 -21.29 24.60 -11.23
CA GLU A 68 -20.24 24.66 -10.22
C GLU A 68 -19.58 23.28 -10.01
N GLN A 69 -20.39 22.24 -9.87
CA GLN A 69 -19.91 20.86 -9.67
C GLN A 69 -19.09 20.32 -10.85
N ALA A 70 -19.37 20.83 -12.06
CA ALA A 70 -18.62 20.45 -13.27
C ALA A 70 -17.24 21.10 -13.38
N LYS A 71 -16.94 22.12 -12.55
CA LYS A 71 -15.63 22.79 -12.56
C LYS A 71 -14.49 21.86 -12.19
N ASP A 72 -13.33 22.10 -12.77
CA ASP A 72 -12.11 21.40 -12.44
C ASP A 72 -11.49 21.97 -11.16
N ILE A 73 -11.08 21.10 -10.26
CA ILE A 73 -10.27 21.44 -9.10
C ILE A 73 -8.90 20.82 -9.23
N THR A 74 -7.86 21.59 -8.96
CA THR A 74 -6.47 21.19 -9.10
C THR A 74 -5.80 21.09 -7.75
N PHE A 75 -5.36 19.88 -7.38
CA PHE A 75 -4.43 19.66 -6.27
C PHE A 75 -2.99 19.79 -6.77
N TYR A 76 -2.13 20.49 -6.02
CA TYR A 76 -0.75 20.70 -6.45
C TYR A 76 0.25 20.68 -5.30
N VAL A 77 1.49 20.27 -5.61
CA VAL A 77 2.66 20.29 -4.71
C VAL A 77 3.94 20.25 -5.57
N ASP A 78 4.92 21.07 -5.25
CA ASP A 78 6.26 21.08 -5.89
C ASP A 78 6.20 20.98 -7.44
N GLY A 79 5.34 21.78 -8.07
CA GLY A 79 5.17 21.82 -9.54
C GLY A 79 4.36 20.67 -10.15
N LYS A 80 4.05 19.62 -9.39
CA LYS A 80 3.17 18.55 -9.83
C LYS A 80 1.71 18.89 -9.55
N LYS A 81 0.80 18.41 -10.40
CA LYS A 81 -0.63 18.66 -10.28
C LYS A 81 -1.48 17.44 -10.60
N ALA A 82 -2.59 17.31 -9.91
CA ALA A 82 -3.66 16.37 -10.22
C ALA A 82 -4.98 17.15 -10.32
N VAL A 83 -5.75 16.87 -11.37
CA VAL A 83 -7.02 17.54 -11.63
C VAL A 83 -8.14 16.54 -11.44
N THR A 84 -9.24 17.00 -10.83
CA THR A 84 -10.49 16.27 -10.70
C THR A 84 -11.67 17.22 -10.77
N LYS A 85 -12.90 16.69 -10.73
CA LYS A 85 -14.12 17.51 -10.72
C LYS A 85 -14.51 17.89 -9.30
N LEU A 86 -15.04 19.09 -9.11
CA LEU A 86 -15.53 19.57 -7.81
C LEU A 86 -16.62 18.66 -7.26
N SER A 87 -17.47 18.07 -8.11
CA SER A 87 -18.51 17.10 -7.74
C SER A 87 -17.96 15.86 -7.00
N LYS A 88 -16.70 15.50 -7.21
CA LYS A 88 -16.08 14.33 -6.56
C LYS A 88 -15.51 14.63 -5.17
N THR A 89 -15.45 15.90 -4.78
CA THR A 89 -14.79 16.34 -3.55
C THR A 89 -15.70 16.42 -2.33
N GLY A 90 -16.96 15.97 -2.47
CA GLY A 90 -17.91 15.94 -1.35
C GLY A 90 -18.47 17.30 -0.96
N VAL A 91 -18.36 18.31 -1.81
CA VAL A 91 -19.07 19.58 -1.62
C VAL A 91 -20.50 19.47 -2.14
N THR A 92 -21.44 19.94 -1.34
CA THR A 92 -22.87 19.99 -1.66
C THR A 92 -23.42 21.36 -1.30
N TRP A 93 -24.63 21.67 -1.80
CA TRP A 93 -25.36 22.91 -1.54
C TRP A 93 -26.74 22.59 -1.05
N ASP A 94 -27.28 23.42 -0.16
CA ASP A 94 -28.63 23.26 0.35
C ASP A 94 -29.62 24.00 -0.55
N VAL A 95 -30.09 23.30 -1.57
CA VAL A 95 -31.05 23.85 -2.56
C VAL A 95 -32.37 24.24 -1.88
N GLU A 96 -32.91 23.36 -1.04
CA GLU A 96 -34.22 23.57 -0.41
C GLU A 96 -34.22 24.80 0.52
N GLU A 97 -33.18 24.95 1.33
CA GLU A 97 -33.01 26.11 2.19
C GLU A 97 -32.81 27.39 1.38
N THR A 98 -32.04 27.34 0.30
CA THR A 98 -31.83 28.48 -0.59
C THR A 98 -33.11 28.93 -1.26
N VAL A 99 -33.96 28.02 -1.74
CA VAL A 99 -35.28 28.31 -2.30
C VAL A 99 -36.17 28.90 -1.25
N LYS A 100 -36.20 28.35 -0.04
CA LYS A 100 -36.96 28.84 1.08
C LYS A 100 -36.57 30.26 1.45
N ASP A 101 -35.28 30.55 1.58
CA ASP A 101 -34.76 31.87 1.89
C ASP A 101 -35.17 32.91 0.84
N ALA A 102 -35.06 32.52 -0.45
CA ALA A 102 -35.50 33.37 -1.55
C ALA A 102 -37.02 33.68 -1.48
N TYR A 103 -37.82 32.67 -1.15
CA TYR A 103 -39.28 32.80 -1.06
C TYR A 103 -39.70 33.58 0.18
N ASP A 104 -39.00 33.45 1.32
CA ASP A 104 -39.30 34.07 2.59
C ASP A 104 -39.03 35.59 2.62
N VAL A 105 -38.32 36.12 1.60
CA VAL A 105 -38.15 37.57 1.43
C VAL A 105 -39.51 38.26 1.33
N GLY A 106 -39.77 39.21 2.22
CA GLY A 106 -41.04 39.93 2.33
C GLY A 106 -42.18 39.15 3.01
N ARG A 107 -41.94 37.85 3.40
CA ARG A 107 -42.95 37.00 4.04
C ARG A 107 -42.66 36.73 5.51
N SER A 108 -41.42 36.75 5.93
CA SER A 108 -40.97 36.46 7.28
C SER A 108 -40.60 37.71 8.09
N GLY A 109 -40.79 37.70 9.42
CA GLY A 109 -40.44 38.78 10.31
C GLY A 109 -41.54 39.83 10.52
N SER A 110 -41.21 40.97 11.17
CA SER A 110 -42.15 42.07 11.45
C SER A 110 -42.61 42.74 10.15
N ILE A 111 -43.81 43.34 10.19
CA ILE A 111 -44.38 44.02 9.00
C ILE A 111 -43.47 45.13 8.45
N ILE A 112 -42.72 45.80 9.31
CA ILE A 112 -41.74 46.82 8.94
C ILE A 112 -40.57 46.20 8.21
N ASN A 113 -40.04 45.08 8.71
CA ASN A 113 -38.96 44.33 8.08
C ASN A 113 -39.38 43.78 6.71
N ARG A 114 -40.58 43.20 6.63
CA ARG A 114 -41.19 42.72 5.37
C ARG A 114 -41.33 43.84 4.35
N TYR A 115 -41.81 45.01 4.77
CA TYR A 115 -41.92 46.19 3.92
C TYR A 115 -40.54 46.64 3.42
N SER A 116 -39.54 46.71 4.30
CA SER A 116 -38.18 47.06 3.94
C SER A 116 -37.59 46.07 2.91
N GLN A 117 -37.83 44.78 3.07
CA GLN A 117 -37.37 43.73 2.13
C GLN A 117 -38.05 43.89 0.75
N VAL A 118 -39.38 44.14 0.72
CA VAL A 118 -40.14 44.30 -0.52
C VAL A 118 -39.75 45.56 -1.29
N LYS A 119 -39.33 46.62 -0.59
CA LYS A 119 -38.93 47.90 -1.18
C LYS A 119 -37.45 47.97 -1.62
N LYS A 120 -36.66 46.95 -1.25
CA LYS A 120 -35.26 46.88 -1.73
C LYS A 120 -35.24 46.52 -3.20
N ASP A 121 -34.46 47.26 -3.96
CA ASP A 121 -34.23 47.00 -5.41
C ASP A 121 -33.47 45.67 -5.60
N ARG A 122 -32.67 45.28 -4.61
CA ARG A 122 -31.83 44.08 -4.66
C ARG A 122 -31.68 43.41 -3.32
N THR A 123 -32.12 42.14 -3.22
CA THR A 123 -31.86 41.24 -2.08
C THR A 123 -31.10 40.04 -2.58
N VAL A 124 -29.87 39.86 -2.12
CA VAL A 124 -29.02 38.75 -2.51
C VAL A 124 -29.26 37.59 -1.56
N VAL A 125 -29.66 36.45 -2.12
CA VAL A 125 -29.72 35.16 -1.44
C VAL A 125 -28.48 34.37 -1.79
N LYS A 126 -27.88 33.73 -0.82
CA LYS A 126 -26.69 32.89 -0.99
C LYS A 126 -27.04 31.47 -0.60
N THR A 127 -26.40 30.53 -1.24
CA THR A 127 -26.48 29.11 -0.82
C THR A 127 -25.32 28.75 0.08
N GLU A 128 -25.61 27.94 1.12
CA GLU A 128 -24.54 27.41 1.97
C GLU A 128 -23.90 26.18 1.35
N ARG A 129 -22.57 26.11 1.43
CA ARG A 129 -21.80 24.94 1.00
C ARG A 129 -21.59 24.02 2.21
N ARG A 130 -21.92 22.75 2.03
CA ARG A 130 -21.63 21.69 2.99
C ARG A 130 -20.50 20.82 2.46
N TYR A 131 -19.65 20.32 3.34
CA TYR A 131 -18.44 19.61 2.98
C TYR A 131 -18.39 18.26 3.69
N ASP A 132 -18.39 17.16 2.92
CA ASP A 132 -18.18 15.81 3.47
C ASP A 132 -16.70 15.45 3.42
N GLN A 133 -16.06 15.42 4.60
CA GLN A 133 -14.65 15.13 4.73
C GLN A 133 -14.29 13.72 4.25
N LYS A 134 -15.18 12.73 4.46
CA LYS A 134 -14.92 11.34 4.08
C LYS A 134 -14.81 11.19 2.55
N THR A 135 -15.73 11.80 1.83
CA THR A 135 -15.69 11.83 0.35
C THR A 135 -14.47 12.60 -0.15
N PHE A 136 -14.18 13.75 0.48
CA PHE A 136 -12.98 14.52 0.17
C PHE A 136 -11.70 13.69 0.33
N ASP A 137 -11.52 13.01 1.48
CA ASP A 137 -10.33 12.23 1.78
C ASP A 137 -10.11 11.09 0.78
N LYS A 138 -11.18 10.47 0.30
CA LYS A 138 -11.12 9.43 -0.74
C LYS A 138 -10.60 9.99 -2.08
N GLU A 139 -11.13 11.14 -2.51
CA GLU A 139 -10.70 11.77 -3.75
C GLU A 139 -9.28 12.35 -3.61
N LEU A 140 -8.96 12.90 -2.45
CA LEU A 140 -7.62 13.40 -2.12
C LEU A 140 -6.57 12.28 -2.19
N ASP A 141 -6.85 11.07 -1.66
CA ASP A 141 -5.96 9.91 -1.76
C ASP A 141 -5.71 9.52 -3.23
N SER A 142 -6.77 9.55 -4.05
CA SER A 142 -6.66 9.28 -5.49
C SER A 142 -5.78 10.31 -6.20
N ALA A 143 -5.95 11.58 -5.89
CA ALA A 143 -5.14 12.66 -6.44
C ALA A 143 -3.68 12.59 -5.95
N ALA A 144 -3.48 12.35 -4.66
CA ALA A 144 -2.17 12.27 -4.02
C ALA A 144 -1.31 11.14 -4.61
N LYS A 145 -1.89 9.96 -4.85
CA LYS A 145 -1.20 8.82 -5.51
C LYS A 145 -0.60 9.17 -6.87
N LYS A 146 -1.14 10.16 -7.58
CA LYS A 146 -0.65 10.58 -8.89
C LYS A 146 0.54 11.52 -8.82
N ILE A 147 0.70 12.26 -7.74
CA ILE A 147 1.67 13.35 -7.63
C ILE A 147 2.65 13.24 -6.47
N LEU A 148 2.29 12.53 -5.40
CA LEU A 148 3.20 12.27 -4.29
C LEU A 148 3.99 10.98 -4.52
N SER A 149 5.25 10.99 -4.12
CA SER A 149 6.10 9.79 -4.11
C SER A 149 6.26 9.29 -2.69
N GLU A 150 6.16 7.97 -2.50
CA GLU A 150 6.60 7.32 -1.27
C GLU A 150 8.13 7.39 -1.17
N PRO A 151 8.68 7.44 0.05
CA PRO A 151 10.11 7.33 0.23
C PRO A 151 10.61 5.96 -0.27
N LYS A 152 11.78 5.93 -0.86
CA LYS A 152 12.43 4.69 -1.28
C LYS A 152 13.76 4.57 -0.57
N ASN A 153 13.99 3.45 0.08
CA ASN A 153 15.26 3.13 0.72
C ASN A 153 16.39 3.06 -0.31
N ALA A 154 17.59 3.40 0.11
CA ALA A 154 18.79 3.11 -0.65
C ALA A 154 18.92 1.61 -0.87
N SER A 155 19.54 1.22 -1.97
CA SER A 155 19.73 -0.18 -2.34
C SER A 155 21.11 -0.40 -2.98
N LEU A 156 21.44 -1.65 -3.26
CA LEU A 156 22.71 -2.03 -3.84
C LEU A 156 22.54 -2.80 -5.15
N LYS A 157 23.47 -2.60 -6.05
CA LYS A 157 23.73 -3.50 -7.18
C LYS A 157 25.19 -3.90 -7.14
N ARG A 158 25.50 -5.11 -7.61
CA ARG A 158 26.87 -5.57 -7.78
C ARG A 158 27.19 -5.71 -9.26
N LYS A 159 28.23 -5.02 -9.73
CA LYS A 159 28.72 -5.06 -11.11
C LYS A 159 30.23 -5.26 -11.10
N ASN A 160 30.72 -6.22 -11.86
CA ASN A 160 32.15 -6.52 -11.98
C ASN A 160 32.87 -6.65 -10.62
N GLY A 161 32.20 -7.33 -9.66
CA GLY A 161 32.73 -7.53 -8.32
C GLY A 161 32.69 -6.33 -7.38
N LYS A 162 32.19 -5.17 -7.82
CA LYS A 162 32.09 -3.93 -7.02
C LYS A 162 30.62 -3.58 -6.71
N PHE A 163 30.37 -3.03 -5.53
CA PHE A 163 29.06 -2.51 -5.16
C PHE A 163 28.83 -1.12 -5.75
N VAL A 164 27.62 -0.91 -6.25
CA VAL A 164 27.11 0.37 -6.71
C VAL A 164 25.88 0.71 -5.86
N ILE A 165 25.94 1.81 -5.14
CA ILE A 165 24.86 2.28 -4.29
C ILE A 165 23.81 2.96 -5.16
N ILE A 166 22.55 2.55 -5.02
CA ILE A 166 21.38 3.25 -5.55
C ILE A 166 20.86 4.12 -4.42
N LYS A 167 20.96 5.44 -4.59
CA LYS A 167 20.59 6.43 -3.57
C LYS A 167 19.11 6.32 -3.21
N GLU A 168 18.82 6.56 -1.96
CA GLU A 168 17.50 6.72 -1.41
C GLU A 168 16.73 7.88 -2.06
N LYS A 169 15.43 7.84 -1.99
CA LYS A 169 14.57 8.94 -2.42
C LYS A 169 13.68 9.36 -1.26
N THR A 170 13.69 10.66 -0.97
CA THR A 170 12.75 11.28 -0.03
C THR A 170 11.35 11.23 -0.65
N GLY A 171 10.37 10.89 0.17
CA GLY A 171 8.95 10.92 -0.18
C GLY A 171 8.22 12.04 0.55
N TYR A 172 6.89 11.96 0.51
CA TYR A 172 6.00 12.90 1.18
C TYR A 172 4.96 12.15 2.01
N ALA A 173 4.66 12.68 3.20
CA ALA A 173 3.51 12.32 4.00
C ALA A 173 2.45 13.40 3.84
N LEU A 174 1.22 13.04 3.47
CA LEU A 174 0.10 13.95 3.27
C LEU A 174 -0.58 14.27 4.60
N ASP A 175 -0.71 15.57 4.91
CA ASP A 175 -1.58 16.05 5.99
C ASP A 175 -2.99 16.31 5.43
N LYS A 176 -3.85 15.30 5.56
CA LYS A 176 -5.24 15.38 5.07
C LYS A 176 -6.03 16.49 5.75
N LYS A 177 -5.89 16.64 7.08
CA LYS A 177 -6.64 17.62 7.87
C LYS A 177 -6.32 19.06 7.43
N SER A 178 -5.05 19.38 7.31
CA SER A 178 -4.62 20.71 6.86
C SER A 178 -4.95 20.94 5.37
N THR A 179 -4.90 19.90 4.54
CA THR A 179 -5.30 19.98 3.12
C THR A 179 -6.81 20.21 2.99
N PHE A 180 -7.64 19.55 3.81
CA PHE A 180 -9.09 19.78 3.84
C PHE A 180 -9.43 21.22 4.26
N LYS A 181 -8.72 21.76 5.25
CA LYS A 181 -8.89 23.17 5.64
C LYS A 181 -8.52 24.12 4.51
N ALA A 182 -7.43 23.84 3.79
CA ALA A 182 -7.03 24.62 2.62
C ALA A 182 -8.05 24.51 1.48
N TYR A 183 -8.57 23.30 1.23
CA TYR A 183 -9.61 23.04 0.24
C TYR A 183 -10.86 23.89 0.50
N LYS A 184 -11.43 23.85 1.70
CA LYS A 184 -12.62 24.66 2.05
C LYS A 184 -12.36 26.15 1.79
N LYS A 185 -11.24 26.66 2.28
CA LYS A 185 -10.87 28.08 2.09
C LYS A 185 -10.77 28.44 0.60
N GLN A 186 -10.21 27.57 -0.22
CA GLN A 186 -10.06 27.84 -1.67
C GLN A 186 -11.42 27.81 -2.38
N VAL A 187 -12.26 26.81 -2.07
CA VAL A 187 -13.61 26.71 -2.69
C VAL A 187 -14.51 27.90 -2.29
N GLU A 188 -14.44 28.35 -1.04
CA GLU A 188 -15.15 29.55 -0.58
C GLU A 188 -14.67 30.84 -1.25
N ALA A 189 -13.38 30.89 -1.60
CA ALA A 189 -12.79 32.01 -2.35
C ALA A 189 -12.94 31.85 -3.87
N GLU A 190 -13.75 30.88 -4.35
CA GLU A 190 -13.93 30.55 -5.77
C GLU A 190 -12.61 30.24 -6.50
N SER A 191 -11.59 29.85 -5.76
CA SER A 191 -10.32 29.39 -6.28
C SER A 191 -10.30 27.87 -6.25
N PHE A 192 -10.12 27.26 -7.40
CA PHE A 192 -10.11 25.80 -7.54
C PHE A 192 -8.69 25.22 -7.61
N LYS A 193 -7.73 25.91 -6.98
CA LYS A 193 -6.33 25.47 -6.86
C LYS A 193 -6.00 25.21 -5.39
N VAL A 194 -5.86 23.95 -5.02
CA VAL A 194 -5.66 23.51 -3.62
C VAL A 194 -4.23 23.02 -3.42
N PRO A 195 -3.42 23.71 -2.59
CA PRO A 195 -2.10 23.22 -2.23
C PRO A 195 -2.22 21.99 -1.33
N LEU A 196 -1.56 20.90 -1.70
CA LEU A 196 -1.40 19.76 -0.79
C LEU A 196 -0.50 20.16 0.38
N LYS A 197 -0.98 19.93 1.59
CA LYS A 197 -0.17 20.09 2.81
C LYS A 197 0.58 18.79 3.04
N VAL A 198 1.90 18.82 2.91
CA VAL A 198 2.78 17.66 3.01
C VAL A 198 3.97 17.94 3.91
N THR A 199 4.48 16.87 4.54
CA THR A 199 5.78 16.86 5.20
C THR A 199 6.72 15.95 4.44
N ARG A 200 8.01 16.26 4.38
CA ARG A 200 9.02 15.40 3.77
C ARG A 200 9.24 14.18 4.65
N LYS A 201 9.11 12.99 4.08
CA LYS A 201 9.37 11.71 4.73
C LYS A 201 10.68 11.16 4.19
N LYS A 202 11.69 11.07 5.05
CA LYS A 202 12.98 10.47 4.71
C LYS A 202 12.82 8.97 4.49
N ALA A 203 13.69 8.39 3.67
CA ALA A 203 13.87 6.95 3.61
C ALA A 203 14.39 6.42 4.96
N GLU A 204 14.04 5.21 5.29
CA GLU A 204 14.46 4.54 6.53
C GLU A 204 15.92 4.11 6.46
N TYR A 205 16.36 3.63 5.29
CA TYR A 205 17.73 3.21 5.04
C TYR A 205 18.37 4.08 3.96
N THR A 206 19.56 4.57 4.26
CA THR A 206 20.29 5.57 3.48
C THR A 206 21.46 4.97 2.69
N SER A 207 22.07 5.77 1.85
CA SER A 207 23.31 5.42 1.15
C SER A 207 24.46 5.11 2.12
N GLU A 208 24.47 5.73 3.31
CA GLU A 208 25.46 5.46 4.36
C GLU A 208 25.30 4.05 4.95
N ASP A 209 24.04 3.58 5.10
CA ASP A 209 23.77 2.22 5.54
C ASP A 209 24.21 1.21 4.49
N MET A 210 23.99 1.49 3.22
CA MET A 210 24.46 0.64 2.11
C MET A 210 25.99 0.56 2.03
N ALA A 211 26.71 1.61 2.38
CA ALA A 211 28.16 1.64 2.39
C ALA A 211 28.79 0.69 3.43
N LYS A 212 28.03 0.23 4.42
CA LYS A 212 28.45 -0.79 5.39
C LYS A 212 28.57 -2.19 4.75
N VAL A 213 27.89 -2.43 3.62
CA VAL A 213 27.87 -3.73 2.93
C VAL A 213 29.10 -3.87 2.02
N LYS A 214 30.17 -4.38 2.56
CA LYS A 214 31.47 -4.51 1.85
C LYS A 214 32.14 -5.88 2.02
N ASP A 215 31.87 -6.59 3.11
CA ASP A 215 32.53 -7.82 3.46
C ASP A 215 31.69 -9.04 3.10
N LYS A 216 32.35 -10.13 2.64
CA LYS A 216 31.68 -11.41 2.44
C LYS A 216 31.54 -12.12 3.78
N LEU A 217 30.31 -12.29 4.26
CA LEU A 217 30.00 -12.92 5.54
C LEU A 217 29.85 -14.43 5.43
N GLY A 218 29.26 -14.91 4.33
CA GLY A 218 29.06 -16.34 4.09
C GLY A 218 28.93 -16.65 2.62
N THR A 219 29.37 -17.85 2.23
CA THR A 219 29.26 -18.32 0.84
C THR A 219 29.09 -19.83 0.79
N LYS A 220 28.39 -20.30 -0.23
CA LYS A 220 28.30 -21.74 -0.56
C LYS A 220 28.11 -21.93 -2.05
N THR A 221 28.78 -22.94 -2.56
CA THR A 221 28.63 -23.44 -3.93
C THR A 221 28.15 -24.89 -3.90
N THR A 222 27.23 -25.26 -4.80
CA THR A 222 26.85 -26.64 -5.07
C THR A 222 26.84 -26.92 -6.56
N TYR A 223 27.19 -28.16 -6.95
CA TYR A 223 27.26 -28.59 -8.34
C TYR A 223 25.90 -29.07 -8.86
N TYR A 224 25.51 -28.67 -10.07
CA TYR A 224 24.30 -29.12 -10.76
C TYR A 224 24.56 -29.43 -12.26
N GLY A 225 25.83 -29.42 -12.70
CA GLY A 225 26.21 -29.50 -14.11
C GLY A 225 25.81 -30.80 -14.82
N SER A 226 25.62 -31.91 -14.10
CA SER A 226 25.12 -33.18 -14.65
C SER A 226 23.60 -33.25 -14.81
N SER A 227 22.85 -32.19 -14.44
CA SER A 227 21.39 -32.18 -14.53
C SER A 227 20.89 -32.00 -15.95
N ALA A 228 19.66 -32.48 -16.24
CA ALA A 228 18.97 -32.25 -17.50
C ALA A 228 18.75 -30.74 -17.77
N PRO A 229 18.65 -30.33 -19.05
CA PRO A 229 18.54 -28.88 -19.41
C PRO A 229 17.43 -28.11 -18.68
N GLY A 230 16.23 -28.67 -18.55
CA GLY A 230 15.12 -28.02 -17.82
C GLY A 230 15.46 -27.74 -16.35
N ARG A 231 16.09 -28.72 -15.67
CA ARG A 231 16.53 -28.53 -14.28
C ARG A 231 17.64 -27.48 -14.18
N LYS A 232 18.58 -27.44 -15.12
CA LYS A 232 19.62 -26.40 -15.17
C LYS A 232 18.97 -25.00 -15.33
N GLY A 233 18.01 -24.88 -16.24
CA GLY A 233 17.24 -23.64 -16.43
C GLY A 233 16.54 -23.17 -15.14
N ASN A 234 15.89 -24.09 -14.43
CA ASN A 234 15.20 -23.78 -13.17
C ASN A 234 16.17 -23.29 -12.07
N VAL A 235 17.32 -23.96 -11.92
CA VAL A 235 18.34 -23.56 -10.94
C VAL A 235 18.89 -22.17 -11.26
N ALA A 236 19.19 -21.91 -12.53
CA ALA A 236 19.67 -20.60 -12.97
C ALA A 236 18.62 -19.50 -12.78
N ASN A 237 17.36 -19.80 -13.09
CA ASN A 237 16.25 -18.86 -12.91
C ASN A 237 16.04 -18.52 -11.43
N GLY A 238 16.00 -19.51 -10.54
CA GLY A 238 15.87 -19.28 -9.09
C GLY A 238 17.05 -18.48 -8.53
N ALA A 239 18.28 -18.74 -8.97
CA ALA A 239 19.45 -17.97 -8.59
C ALA A 239 19.32 -16.49 -9.04
N LYS A 240 18.89 -16.26 -10.28
CA LYS A 240 18.64 -14.93 -10.85
C LYS A 240 17.58 -14.15 -10.08
N MET A 241 16.47 -14.79 -9.66
CA MET A 241 15.39 -14.14 -8.91
C MET A 241 15.83 -13.67 -7.52
N ILE A 242 16.75 -14.41 -6.89
CA ILE A 242 17.27 -14.06 -5.56
C ILE A 242 18.44 -13.08 -5.65
N ASN A 243 19.18 -13.10 -6.76
CA ASN A 243 20.36 -12.28 -6.94
C ASN A 243 20.04 -10.78 -6.86
N GLY A 244 20.81 -10.04 -6.07
CA GLY A 244 20.66 -8.60 -5.92
C GLY A 244 19.70 -8.20 -4.80
N THR A 245 19.20 -9.16 -4.03
CA THR A 245 18.33 -8.87 -2.87
C THR A 245 19.13 -8.18 -1.77
N VAL A 246 18.60 -7.07 -1.27
CA VAL A 246 19.00 -6.42 -0.02
C VAL A 246 17.98 -6.78 1.04
N VAL A 247 18.43 -7.35 2.16
CA VAL A 247 17.58 -7.63 3.33
C VAL A 247 17.97 -6.63 4.41
N TYR A 248 17.05 -5.72 4.72
CA TYR A 248 17.28 -4.66 5.70
C TYR A 248 17.25 -5.19 7.14
N PRO A 249 17.78 -4.45 8.13
CA PRO A 249 17.70 -4.81 9.54
C PRO A 249 16.27 -5.16 9.97
N GLY A 250 16.11 -6.29 10.68
CA GLY A 250 14.80 -6.80 11.15
C GLY A 250 13.93 -7.44 10.07
N GLU A 251 14.28 -7.34 8.79
CA GLU A 251 13.49 -7.92 7.69
C GLU A 251 13.67 -9.44 7.62
N THR A 252 12.56 -10.14 7.33
CA THR A 252 12.54 -11.58 7.08
C THR A 252 12.41 -11.85 5.58
N PHE A 253 13.38 -12.56 5.02
CA PHE A 253 13.36 -13.03 3.63
C PHE A 253 12.73 -14.41 3.53
N SER A 254 11.86 -14.63 2.53
CA SER A 254 11.23 -15.91 2.19
C SER A 254 11.71 -16.34 0.82
N VAL A 255 12.30 -17.53 0.72
CA VAL A 255 12.78 -18.07 -0.54
C VAL A 255 11.60 -18.40 -1.45
N TYR A 256 10.58 -19.08 -0.93
CA TYR A 256 9.38 -19.39 -1.71
C TYR A 256 8.77 -18.15 -2.34
N LYS A 257 8.58 -17.09 -1.55
CA LYS A 257 8.04 -15.82 -2.05
C LYS A 257 8.89 -15.19 -3.15
N ALA A 258 10.22 -15.33 -3.04
CA ALA A 258 11.14 -14.74 -4.01
C ALA A 258 11.19 -15.48 -5.35
N VAL A 259 10.94 -16.81 -5.35
CA VAL A 259 11.09 -17.65 -6.55
C VAL A 259 9.79 -18.13 -7.16
N SER A 260 8.63 -17.93 -6.48
CA SER A 260 7.30 -18.30 -6.99
C SER A 260 6.68 -17.20 -7.87
N PRO A 261 5.67 -17.52 -8.69
CA PRO A 261 5.09 -18.83 -8.97
C PRO A 261 5.95 -19.71 -9.89
N PHE A 262 5.82 -21.03 -9.74
CA PHE A 262 6.54 -21.99 -10.60
C PHE A 262 5.71 -22.27 -11.86
N THR A 263 5.84 -21.41 -12.86
CA THR A 263 5.13 -21.51 -14.14
C THR A 263 6.08 -21.24 -15.31
N SER A 264 5.68 -21.64 -16.51
CA SER A 264 6.45 -21.37 -17.74
C SER A 264 6.61 -19.88 -18.01
N GLU A 265 5.57 -19.07 -17.72
CA GLU A 265 5.57 -17.61 -17.89
C GLU A 265 6.60 -16.95 -16.97
N ASN A 266 6.87 -17.56 -15.80
CA ASN A 266 7.87 -17.11 -14.86
C ASN A 266 9.26 -17.72 -15.10
N GLY A 267 9.46 -18.34 -16.28
CA GLY A 267 10.75 -18.87 -16.77
C GLY A 267 11.14 -20.22 -16.20
N TYR A 268 10.17 -21.02 -15.72
CA TYR A 268 10.43 -22.38 -15.25
C TYR A 268 10.12 -23.43 -16.31
N TYR A 269 10.81 -24.57 -16.25
CA TYR A 269 10.70 -25.72 -17.10
C TYR A 269 10.18 -26.93 -16.31
N LEU A 270 9.54 -27.86 -16.98
CA LEU A 270 9.28 -29.18 -16.41
C LEU A 270 10.60 -29.90 -16.14
N ALA A 271 10.76 -30.41 -14.94
CA ALA A 271 11.93 -31.18 -14.53
C ALA A 271 11.58 -32.06 -13.33
N GLY A 272 12.40 -33.10 -13.08
CA GLY A 272 12.19 -34.05 -12.00
C GLY A 272 12.22 -33.39 -10.63
N SER A 273 11.19 -33.63 -9.85
CA SER A 273 11.00 -33.26 -8.44
C SER A 273 10.67 -34.51 -7.62
N TYR A 274 10.98 -34.49 -6.34
CA TYR A 274 10.57 -35.55 -5.40
C TYR A 274 9.25 -35.17 -4.74
N GLU A 275 8.23 -35.98 -4.97
CA GLU A 275 6.92 -35.83 -4.37
C GLU A 275 6.43 -37.18 -3.85
N ASN A 276 6.06 -37.27 -2.58
CA ASN A 276 5.57 -38.50 -1.91
C ASN A 276 6.47 -39.72 -2.13
N GLY A 277 7.80 -39.51 -2.17
CA GLY A 277 8.78 -40.57 -2.39
C GLY A 277 8.99 -40.99 -3.84
N GLN A 278 8.31 -40.37 -4.80
CA GLN A 278 8.44 -40.64 -6.23
C GLN A 278 9.08 -39.45 -6.96
N THR A 279 9.64 -39.72 -8.12
CA THR A 279 10.12 -38.68 -9.04
C THR A 279 9.02 -38.31 -10.01
N VAL A 280 8.56 -37.07 -9.96
CA VAL A 280 7.51 -36.52 -10.83
C VAL A 280 8.07 -35.34 -11.65
N GLN A 281 7.46 -35.05 -12.80
CA GLN A 281 7.80 -33.90 -13.63
C GLN A 281 6.95 -32.69 -13.20
N THR A 282 7.58 -31.67 -12.65
CA THR A 282 6.90 -30.44 -12.23
C THR A 282 7.66 -29.20 -12.68
N TYR A 283 6.95 -28.10 -12.86
CA TYR A 283 7.62 -26.79 -13.02
C TYR A 283 8.44 -26.43 -11.78
N GLY A 284 9.66 -25.98 -12.00
CA GLY A 284 10.58 -25.61 -10.90
C GLY A 284 11.34 -26.79 -10.28
N GLY A 285 11.31 -28.00 -10.89
CA GLY A 285 12.16 -29.10 -10.46
C GLY A 285 13.64 -28.67 -10.38
N GLY A 286 14.27 -28.85 -9.20
CA GLY A 286 15.63 -28.38 -8.88
C GLY A 286 15.70 -27.16 -7.97
N ILE A 287 14.61 -26.46 -7.70
CA ILE A 287 14.60 -25.23 -6.90
C ILE A 287 14.99 -25.46 -5.42
N CYS A 288 14.77 -26.65 -4.88
CA CYS A 288 15.27 -27.02 -3.56
C CYS A 288 16.80 -26.95 -3.45
N GLN A 289 17.55 -27.13 -4.55
CA GLN A 289 19.00 -26.94 -4.54
C GLN A 289 19.36 -25.45 -4.44
N VAL A 290 18.57 -24.55 -5.03
CA VAL A 290 18.69 -23.09 -4.87
C VAL A 290 18.52 -22.71 -3.41
N SER A 291 17.39 -23.16 -2.79
CA SER A 291 17.12 -22.95 -1.36
C SER A 291 18.23 -23.50 -0.46
N THR A 292 18.67 -24.73 -0.70
CA THR A 292 19.71 -25.38 0.09
C THR A 292 21.07 -24.67 -0.02
N THR A 293 21.44 -24.23 -1.21
CA THR A 293 22.70 -23.51 -1.42
C THR A 293 22.66 -22.16 -0.71
N LEU A 294 21.54 -21.44 -0.81
CA LEU A 294 21.33 -20.18 -0.08
C LEU A 294 21.33 -20.39 1.43
N TYR A 295 20.63 -21.43 1.93
CA TYR A 295 20.64 -21.77 3.36
C TYR A 295 22.05 -21.90 3.90
N ASN A 296 22.91 -22.61 3.19
CA ASN A 296 24.30 -22.80 3.59
C ASN A 296 25.13 -21.52 3.56
N ALA A 297 24.86 -20.58 2.67
CA ALA A 297 25.48 -19.26 2.67
C ALA A 297 24.99 -18.41 3.84
N VAL A 298 23.69 -18.44 4.09
CA VAL A 298 22.99 -17.66 5.14
C VAL A 298 23.42 -18.10 6.54
N ILE A 299 23.52 -19.40 6.82
CA ILE A 299 23.99 -19.86 8.14
C ILE A 299 25.46 -19.54 8.39
N ARG A 300 26.31 -19.50 7.33
CA ARG A 300 27.73 -19.06 7.42
C ARG A 300 27.84 -17.56 7.65
N ALA A 301 26.90 -16.78 7.12
CA ALA A 301 26.73 -15.37 7.45
C ALA A 301 26.07 -15.14 8.83
N GLU A 302 25.79 -16.22 9.56
CA GLU A 302 25.17 -16.22 10.90
C GLU A 302 23.80 -15.51 10.97
N LEU A 303 23.08 -15.38 9.84
CA LEU A 303 21.72 -14.85 9.85
C LEU A 303 20.75 -15.79 10.59
N LYS A 304 19.71 -15.23 11.19
CA LYS A 304 18.77 -15.98 12.03
C LYS A 304 17.76 -16.74 11.18
N ILE A 305 17.81 -18.06 11.22
CA ILE A 305 16.84 -18.93 10.56
C ILE A 305 15.52 -18.89 11.30
N LYS A 306 14.42 -18.55 10.60
CA LYS A 306 13.05 -18.53 11.11
C LYS A 306 12.29 -19.78 10.75
N GLU A 307 12.55 -20.33 9.55
CA GLU A 307 11.91 -21.53 9.05
C GLU A 307 12.88 -22.29 8.13
N ARG A 308 12.95 -23.60 8.31
CA ARG A 308 13.71 -24.52 7.47
C ARG A 308 13.14 -25.93 7.60
N HIS A 309 12.96 -26.59 6.48
CA HIS A 309 12.50 -27.97 6.42
C HIS A 309 13.54 -28.86 5.76
N PRO A 310 13.77 -30.09 6.29
CA PRO A 310 14.60 -31.07 5.61
C PRO A 310 13.86 -31.71 4.42
N HIS A 311 14.62 -32.31 3.51
CA HIS A 311 14.05 -33.19 2.51
C HIS A 311 13.59 -34.52 3.14
N SER A 312 12.58 -35.14 2.56
CA SER A 312 12.13 -36.48 2.91
C SER A 312 13.07 -37.56 2.39
N MET A 313 13.96 -37.26 1.44
CA MET A 313 14.96 -38.12 0.85
C MET A 313 16.33 -37.45 0.88
N THR A 314 17.41 -38.24 0.99
CA THR A 314 18.78 -37.71 1.01
C THR A 314 19.12 -37.05 -0.31
N VAL A 315 19.66 -35.83 -0.26
CA VAL A 315 20.20 -35.11 -1.42
C VAL A 315 21.71 -35.25 -1.47
N SER A 316 22.29 -35.30 -2.68
CA SER A 316 23.73 -35.57 -2.89
C SER A 316 24.61 -34.33 -2.92
N TYR A 317 24.05 -33.15 -3.13
CA TYR A 317 24.79 -31.89 -3.36
C TYR A 317 25.23 -31.18 -2.08
N VAL A 318 24.77 -31.62 -0.90
CA VAL A 318 25.22 -31.14 0.41
C VAL A 318 25.35 -32.32 1.40
N PRO A 319 26.13 -32.18 2.49
CA PRO A 319 26.13 -33.14 3.60
C PRO A 319 24.73 -33.20 4.26
N ARG A 320 24.42 -34.33 4.91
CA ARG A 320 23.18 -34.55 5.62
C ARG A 320 22.89 -33.45 6.65
N SER A 321 21.65 -33.12 6.87
CA SER A 321 21.20 -32.02 7.73
C SER A 321 21.62 -30.59 7.30
N ALA A 322 22.34 -30.46 6.17
CA ALA A 322 22.69 -29.15 5.62
C ALA A 322 21.76 -28.71 4.47
N ASP A 323 20.66 -29.41 4.27
CA ASP A 323 19.67 -29.16 3.24
C ASP A 323 18.54 -28.23 3.72
N ALA A 324 17.80 -27.63 2.79
CA ALA A 324 16.61 -26.83 3.03
C ALA A 324 15.61 -27.01 1.88
N ALA A 325 14.58 -27.83 2.11
CA ALA A 325 13.54 -28.08 1.13
C ALA A 325 12.51 -26.94 1.13
N ILE A 326 11.99 -26.64 -0.07
CA ILE A 326 10.82 -25.78 -0.24
C ILE A 326 9.75 -26.52 -1.04
N ALA A 327 8.47 -26.37 -0.63
CA ALA A 327 7.35 -27.01 -1.31
C ALA A 327 6.05 -26.24 -1.00
N GLY A 328 5.45 -25.66 -2.03
CA GLY A 328 4.26 -24.85 -1.89
C GLY A 328 4.41 -23.80 -0.77
N THR A 329 3.31 -23.52 -0.09
CA THR A 329 3.28 -22.58 1.04
C THR A 329 3.59 -23.21 2.39
N TYR A 330 3.75 -24.56 2.46
CA TYR A 330 3.89 -25.32 3.70
C TYR A 330 5.34 -25.69 4.07
N LYS A 331 6.29 -25.54 3.14
CA LYS A 331 7.73 -25.66 3.41
C LYS A 331 8.47 -24.50 2.77
N ASP A 332 9.09 -23.67 3.58
CA ASP A 332 9.89 -22.54 3.11
C ASP A 332 11.24 -22.48 3.83
N LEU A 333 12.17 -21.77 3.24
CA LEU A 333 13.35 -21.26 3.91
C LEU A 333 13.13 -19.79 4.19
N LYS A 334 12.99 -19.44 5.48
CA LYS A 334 12.90 -18.06 5.94
C LYS A 334 14.05 -17.73 6.88
N PHE A 335 14.64 -16.58 6.69
CA PHE A 335 15.67 -16.04 7.59
C PHE A 335 15.49 -14.55 7.79
N GLU A 336 15.87 -14.07 8.97
CA GLU A 336 15.80 -12.69 9.41
C GLU A 336 17.22 -12.09 9.43
N ASN A 337 17.35 -10.87 8.95
CA ASN A 337 18.56 -10.09 9.18
C ASN A 337 18.48 -9.44 10.57
N GLN A 338 19.13 -10.04 11.55
CA GLN A 338 19.17 -9.54 12.93
C GLN A 338 20.31 -8.53 13.18
N TYR A 339 21.09 -8.21 12.16
CA TYR A 339 22.14 -7.20 12.26
C TYR A 339 21.53 -5.79 12.19
N ASP A 340 22.28 -4.79 12.64
CA ASP A 340 21.96 -3.36 12.55
C ASP A 340 22.38 -2.72 11.22
N PHE A 341 22.83 -3.53 10.28
CA PHE A 341 23.20 -3.16 8.92
C PHE A 341 22.50 -4.04 7.88
N PRO A 342 22.30 -3.54 6.65
CA PRO A 342 21.73 -4.33 5.56
C PRO A 342 22.67 -5.48 5.15
N VAL A 343 22.08 -6.56 4.63
CA VAL A 343 22.86 -7.62 3.96
C VAL A 343 22.45 -7.72 2.49
N TYR A 344 23.40 -8.03 1.63
CA TYR A 344 23.18 -8.21 0.19
C TYR A 344 23.41 -9.66 -0.19
N ILE A 345 22.51 -10.23 -0.99
CA ILE A 345 22.59 -11.60 -1.47
C ILE A 345 22.97 -11.59 -2.95
N GLU A 346 24.11 -12.20 -3.28
CA GLU A 346 24.54 -12.47 -4.65
C GLU A 346 24.28 -13.94 -4.98
N GLY A 347 23.56 -14.18 -6.08
CA GLY A 347 23.32 -15.53 -6.61
C GLY A 347 23.87 -15.64 -8.03
N ILE A 348 24.78 -16.58 -8.25
CA ILE A 348 25.43 -16.84 -9.55
C ILE A 348 25.23 -18.30 -9.93
N ALA A 349 24.75 -18.54 -11.15
CA ALA A 349 24.68 -19.87 -11.76
C ALA A 349 25.43 -19.84 -13.10
N ASP A 350 26.47 -20.69 -13.22
CA ASP A 350 27.38 -20.71 -14.37
C ASP A 350 27.14 -21.88 -15.35
N GLY A 351 26.01 -22.59 -15.19
CA GLY A 351 25.67 -23.78 -15.98
C GLY A 351 26.15 -25.10 -15.36
N SER A 352 27.08 -25.05 -14.44
CA SER A 352 27.61 -26.20 -13.69
C SER A 352 27.45 -26.05 -12.19
N ASN A 353 27.68 -24.87 -11.68
CA ASN A 353 27.63 -24.57 -10.26
C ASN A 353 26.64 -23.43 -9.96
N ILE A 354 25.97 -23.53 -8.83
CA ILE A 354 25.26 -22.43 -8.24
C ILE A 354 25.98 -21.98 -6.96
N THR A 355 26.23 -20.68 -6.87
CA THR A 355 26.90 -20.06 -5.73
C THR A 355 26.02 -18.95 -5.16
N PHE A 356 25.80 -18.98 -3.86
CA PHE A 356 25.28 -17.82 -3.12
C PHE A 356 26.35 -17.25 -2.22
N SER A 357 26.44 -15.94 -2.18
CA SER A 357 27.28 -15.17 -1.26
C SER A 357 26.44 -14.11 -0.55
N VAL A 358 26.59 -14.03 0.76
CA VAL A 358 25.97 -13.01 1.60
C VAL A 358 27.04 -11.98 1.97
N TYR A 359 26.76 -10.73 1.70
CA TYR A 359 27.66 -9.61 2.03
C TYR A 359 27.01 -8.70 3.07
N GLY A 360 27.83 -8.11 3.92
CA GLY A 360 27.43 -7.19 4.97
C GLY A 360 28.63 -6.48 5.57
N GLN A 361 28.63 -6.27 6.86
CA GLN A 361 29.75 -5.70 7.62
C GLN A 361 30.34 -6.76 8.55
N LYS A 362 31.62 -7.08 8.41
CA LYS A 362 32.33 -7.99 9.30
C LYS A 362 32.74 -7.24 10.57
N THR A 363 31.99 -7.44 11.64
CA THR A 363 32.21 -6.76 12.93
C THR A 363 33.34 -7.38 13.76
N ASN A 364 33.63 -8.68 13.54
CA ASN A 364 34.71 -9.40 14.19
C ASN A 364 35.55 -10.17 13.18
N PRO A 365 36.74 -9.69 12.78
CA PRO A 365 37.59 -10.32 11.79
C PRO A 365 38.17 -11.69 12.25
N ASP A 366 38.31 -11.91 13.56
CA ASP A 366 38.86 -13.11 14.15
C ASP A 366 37.85 -14.23 14.37
N ARG A 367 36.59 -13.98 14.02
CA ARG A 367 35.50 -14.95 14.14
C ARG A 367 35.37 -15.78 12.87
N HIS A 368 35.52 -17.12 13.02
CA HIS A 368 35.37 -18.10 11.94
C HIS A 368 34.28 -19.10 12.31
N VAL A 369 33.36 -19.35 11.37
CA VAL A 369 32.23 -20.26 11.57
C VAL A 369 32.27 -21.34 10.51
N GLU A 370 32.30 -22.60 10.95
CA GLU A 370 32.24 -23.81 10.12
C GLU A 370 30.98 -24.62 10.47
N PHE A 371 30.49 -25.40 9.51
CA PHE A 371 29.39 -26.33 9.72
C PHE A 371 29.81 -27.73 9.36
N VAL A 372 29.65 -28.65 10.30
CA VAL A 372 30.02 -30.06 10.18
C VAL A 372 28.78 -30.94 10.39
N SER A 373 28.53 -31.83 9.42
CA SER A 373 27.45 -32.81 9.50
C SER A 373 27.98 -34.08 10.19
N GLU A 374 27.20 -34.61 11.13
CA GLU A 374 27.44 -35.87 11.83
C GLU A 374 26.23 -36.79 11.65
N THR A 375 26.44 -37.95 11.00
CA THR A 375 25.39 -38.98 10.91
C THR A 375 25.32 -39.72 12.24
N THR A 376 24.17 -39.65 12.90
CA THR A 376 23.98 -40.27 14.22
C THR A 376 23.29 -41.62 14.16
N SER A 377 22.57 -41.94 13.09
CA SER A 377 21.90 -43.21 12.89
C SER A 377 21.76 -43.53 11.40
N VAL A 378 21.79 -44.82 11.08
CA VAL A 378 21.53 -45.36 9.75
C VAL A 378 20.47 -46.41 9.86
N ARG A 379 19.43 -46.34 9.07
CA ARG A 379 18.32 -47.31 9.04
C ARG A 379 18.20 -47.86 7.63
N ASN A 380 18.58 -49.11 7.43
CA ASN A 380 18.40 -49.75 6.14
C ASN A 380 16.92 -50.00 5.86
N SER A 381 16.53 -49.94 4.59
CA SER A 381 15.21 -50.35 4.16
C SER A 381 15.01 -51.84 4.50
N SER A 382 13.87 -52.18 5.11
CA SER A 382 13.49 -53.54 5.43
C SER A 382 12.04 -53.77 5.00
N GLY A 383 11.78 -54.94 4.38
CA GLY A 383 10.47 -55.35 3.94
C GLY A 383 10.09 -54.85 2.54
N GLU A 384 9.08 -55.46 1.99
CA GLU A 384 8.48 -55.11 0.68
C GLU A 384 7.03 -54.66 0.93
N LYS A 385 6.62 -53.63 0.19
CA LYS A 385 5.19 -53.28 0.07
C LYS A 385 4.71 -53.87 -1.25
N VAL A 386 3.99 -54.99 -1.21
CA VAL A 386 3.41 -55.61 -2.38
C VAL A 386 2.08 -54.91 -2.76
N ILE A 387 1.99 -54.43 -3.97
CA ILE A 387 0.77 -53.86 -4.56
C ILE A 387 0.31 -54.88 -5.63
N LYS A 388 -0.92 -55.37 -5.50
CA LYS A 388 -1.49 -56.26 -6.55
C LYS A 388 -1.86 -55.44 -7.77
N ASP A 389 -1.29 -55.84 -8.91
CA ASP A 389 -1.61 -55.25 -10.22
C ASP A 389 -2.34 -56.31 -11.07
N PRO A 390 -3.65 -56.14 -11.34
CA PRO A 390 -4.43 -57.10 -12.09
C PRO A 390 -4.04 -57.17 -13.60
N THR A 391 -3.18 -56.27 -14.07
CA THR A 391 -2.69 -56.29 -15.45
C THR A 391 -1.45 -57.14 -15.66
N LEU A 392 -0.84 -57.63 -14.58
CA LEU A 392 0.35 -58.50 -14.62
C LEU A 392 -0.08 -59.99 -14.62
N GLU A 393 0.66 -60.79 -15.39
CA GLU A 393 0.55 -62.24 -15.36
C GLU A 393 0.82 -62.82 -13.94
N GLU A 394 0.11 -63.85 -13.55
CA GLU A 394 0.25 -64.48 -12.21
C GLU A 394 1.71 -64.89 -11.98
N GLY A 395 2.26 -64.49 -10.80
CA GLY A 395 3.63 -64.76 -10.40
C GLY A 395 4.65 -63.71 -10.91
N LYS A 396 4.29 -62.83 -11.80
CA LYS A 396 5.17 -61.76 -12.32
C LYS A 396 5.31 -60.64 -11.26
N ARG A 397 6.54 -60.18 -11.06
CA ARG A 397 6.86 -59.06 -10.12
C ARG A 397 7.58 -57.98 -10.86
N ILE A 398 7.15 -56.73 -10.68
CA ILE A 398 7.87 -55.51 -11.14
C ILE A 398 8.26 -54.70 -9.92
N VAL A 399 9.51 -54.33 -9.82
CA VAL A 399 9.98 -53.44 -8.75
C VAL A 399 9.73 -51.99 -9.22
N GLU A 400 8.68 -51.37 -8.74
CA GLU A 400 8.39 -49.96 -9.08
C GLU A 400 9.32 -49.00 -8.38
N GLN A 401 9.69 -49.29 -7.12
CA GLN A 401 10.58 -48.44 -6.33
C GLN A 401 11.49 -49.29 -5.43
N VAL A 402 12.79 -49.01 -5.48
CA VAL A 402 13.77 -49.60 -4.57
C VAL A 402 13.70 -48.84 -3.22
N GLY A 403 13.73 -49.58 -2.12
CA GLY A 403 13.78 -49.00 -0.78
C GLY A 403 15.07 -48.19 -0.57
N HIS A 404 14.95 -47.06 0.14
CA HIS A 404 16.07 -46.18 0.43
C HIS A 404 16.53 -46.32 1.87
N THR A 405 17.86 -46.24 2.10
CA THR A 405 18.44 -46.12 3.43
C THR A 405 18.08 -44.78 4.08
N GLY A 406 17.49 -44.83 5.26
CA GLY A 406 17.18 -43.64 6.07
C GLY A 406 18.38 -43.24 6.92
N TYR A 407 18.52 -41.97 7.19
CA TYR A 407 19.59 -41.43 8.03
C TYR A 407 19.04 -40.42 9.03
N THR A 408 19.60 -40.43 10.25
CA THR A 408 19.47 -39.34 11.19
C THR A 408 20.83 -38.64 11.29
N ALA A 409 20.82 -37.30 11.22
CA ALA A 409 22.06 -36.53 11.25
C ALA A 409 21.88 -35.21 12.02
N LYS A 410 22.99 -34.71 12.57
CA LYS A 410 23.11 -33.43 13.22
C LYS A 410 24.00 -32.50 12.41
N LEU A 411 23.67 -31.20 12.41
CA LEU A 411 24.53 -30.16 11.83
C LEU A 411 25.12 -29.33 12.98
N TRP A 412 26.43 -29.47 13.16
CA TRP A 412 27.17 -28.76 14.19
C TRP A 412 27.71 -27.43 13.65
N LYS A 413 27.45 -26.33 14.37
CA LYS A 413 28.12 -25.06 14.18
C LYS A 413 29.37 -25.01 15.04
N ILE A 414 30.54 -24.92 14.42
CA ILE A 414 31.83 -24.77 15.07
C ILE A 414 32.23 -23.30 14.99
N VAL A 415 32.40 -22.67 16.13
CA VAL A 415 32.84 -21.27 16.21
C VAL A 415 34.23 -21.21 16.80
N LYS A 416 35.15 -20.63 16.02
CA LYS A 416 36.53 -20.35 16.42
C LYS A 416 36.71 -18.83 16.49
N GLU A 417 37.27 -18.33 17.58
CA GLU A 417 37.53 -16.92 17.80
C GLU A 417 38.82 -16.76 18.58
N LYS A 418 39.69 -15.85 18.16
CA LYS A 418 41.00 -15.63 18.77
C LYS A 418 40.86 -15.37 20.28
N GLY A 419 41.63 -16.10 21.09
CA GLY A 419 41.58 -15.97 22.55
C GLY A 419 40.39 -16.62 23.25
N LYS A 420 39.49 -17.29 22.53
CA LYS A 420 38.35 -17.99 23.13
C LYS A 420 38.39 -19.49 22.83
N LYS A 421 37.81 -20.28 23.76
CA LYS A 421 37.62 -21.73 23.57
C LYS A 421 36.68 -21.97 22.39
N THR A 422 37.02 -22.94 21.52
CA THR A 422 36.16 -23.37 20.42
C THR A 422 34.80 -23.82 20.92
N GLN A 423 33.72 -23.29 20.34
CA GLN A 423 32.35 -23.65 20.67
C GLN A 423 31.78 -24.61 19.62
N LYS A 424 31.15 -25.70 20.06
CA LYS A 424 30.40 -26.65 19.23
C LYS A 424 28.92 -26.55 19.61
N ILE A 425 28.09 -26.07 18.70
CA ILE A 425 26.67 -25.77 18.95
C ILE A 425 25.82 -26.65 18.03
N ASP A 426 24.91 -27.45 18.63
CA ASP A 426 23.94 -28.25 17.88
C ASP A 426 22.92 -27.32 17.22
N ARG A 427 22.87 -27.35 15.91
CA ARG A 427 21.74 -26.80 15.17
C ARG A 427 20.70 -27.91 15.05
N LYS A 428 19.70 -27.92 15.95
CA LYS A 428 18.60 -28.89 15.98
C LYS A 428 18.11 -29.17 14.54
N SER A 429 18.54 -30.29 14.01
CA SER A 429 18.21 -30.77 12.67
C SER A 429 17.51 -32.09 12.86
N VAL A 430 16.21 -32.10 12.63
CA VAL A 430 15.45 -33.33 12.46
C VAL A 430 15.44 -33.66 10.98
N VAL A 431 15.91 -34.85 10.59
CA VAL A 431 15.77 -35.44 9.26
C VAL A 431 14.68 -36.48 9.31
#